data_060e10ca38985152a4dce430cec29566
#
_entry.id   060e10ca38985152a4dce430cec29566
#
_cell.length_a   1.000
_cell.length_b   1.000
_cell.length_c   1.000
_cell.angle_alpha   90.00
_cell.angle_beta   90.00
_cell.angle_gamma   90.00
#
_symmetry.space_group_name_H-M   'P 1'
#
loop_
_entity.id
_entity.type
_entity.pdbx_description
1 polymer ?
#
loop_
_entity_poly.entity_id
_entity_poly.type
_entity_poly.pdbx_seq_one_letter_code
_entity_poly.pdbx_strand_id
1 'polypeptide(L)'
;MNTIISSKNNPIVKRAAALKEKKGRREYGAFLAEGEKLTAECLRSSLQAERAYVSENYAGKRAEEIFALLEKRGLGEDKITYLSESAFSFVSEEKTPQGVMLEVKIPVNVPRAPEGDCLILDGI
;
A
#
# COMPACT_ATOMS: atom_id res chain seq x y z
N MET A 1 -5.67 -10.90 17.52
CA MET A 1 -4.79 -9.94 18.05
C MET A 1 -3.73 -9.59 17.06
N ASN A 2 -3.45 -8.33 16.88
CA ASN A 2 -2.54 -7.92 15.85
C ASN A 2 -1.14 -7.76 16.37
N THR A 3 -0.20 -8.34 15.66
CA THR A 3 1.19 -8.21 16.04
C THR A 3 1.76 -7.00 15.32
N ILE A 4 2.45 -6.15 16.06
CA ILE A 4 3.06 -4.99 15.49
C ILE A 4 4.48 -5.33 15.07
N ILE A 5 4.77 -5.14 13.80
CA ILE A 5 6.08 -5.45 13.26
C ILE A 5 6.98 -4.23 13.38
N SER A 6 8.11 -4.38 14.04
CA SER A 6 9.00 -3.25 14.24
C SER A 6 10.37 -3.43 13.60
N SER A 7 10.70 -4.60 13.09
CA SER A 7 12.03 -4.82 12.54
C SER A 7 12.09 -4.47 11.06
N LYS A 8 13.09 -3.70 10.66
CA LYS A 8 13.29 -3.37 9.27
C LYS A 8 13.73 -4.59 8.49
N ASN A 9 14.17 -5.64 9.18
CA ASN A 9 14.61 -6.85 8.51
C ASN A 9 13.48 -7.84 8.27
N ASN A 10 12.29 -7.53 8.76
CA ASN A 10 11.15 -8.40 8.54
C ASN A 10 10.85 -8.46 7.05
N PRO A 11 10.62 -9.64 6.46
CA PRO A 11 10.38 -9.77 5.03
C PRO A 11 9.22 -8.91 4.53
N ILE A 12 8.18 -8.74 5.33
CA ILE A 12 7.05 -7.93 4.92
C ILE A 12 7.46 -6.47 4.80
N VAL A 13 8.28 -5.99 5.74
CA VAL A 13 8.75 -4.62 5.72
C VAL A 13 9.71 -4.42 4.54
N LYS A 14 10.58 -5.39 4.28
CA LYS A 14 11.52 -5.27 3.19
C LYS A 14 10.78 -5.25 1.85
N ARG A 15 9.76 -6.07 1.72
CA ARG A 15 8.99 -6.09 0.50
C ARG A 15 8.28 -4.76 0.29
N ALA A 16 7.66 -4.23 1.34
CA ALA A 16 6.95 -2.96 1.22
C ALA A 16 7.93 -1.83 0.85
N ALA A 17 9.10 -1.83 1.48
CA ALA A 17 10.09 -0.81 1.18
C ALA A 17 10.59 -0.91 -0.26
N ALA A 18 10.66 -2.12 -0.80
CA ALA A 18 11.11 -2.30 -2.18
C ALA A 18 10.14 -1.67 -3.16
N LEU A 19 8.87 -1.53 -2.79
CA LEU A 19 7.88 -0.94 -3.68
C LEU A 19 8.07 0.57 -3.86
N LYS A 20 8.99 1.17 -3.11
CA LYS A 20 9.30 2.57 -3.30
C LYS A 20 10.14 2.73 -4.56
N GLU A 21 10.81 1.66 -4.98
CA GLU A 21 11.66 1.71 -6.15
C GLU A 21 10.94 1.16 -7.36
N LYS A 22 11.24 1.71 -8.52
CA LYS A 22 10.61 1.24 -9.73
C LYS A 22 10.91 -0.23 -9.97
N LYS A 23 12.12 -0.66 -9.66
CA LYS A 23 12.49 -2.04 -9.83
C LYS A 23 11.62 -2.96 -8.98
N GLY A 24 11.39 -2.59 -7.73
CA GLY A 24 10.57 -3.40 -6.84
C GLY A 24 9.12 -3.44 -7.31
N ARG A 25 8.59 -2.30 -7.74
CA ARG A 25 7.22 -2.27 -8.23
C ARG A 25 7.05 -3.20 -9.42
N ARG A 26 8.07 -3.23 -10.28
CA ARG A 26 7.99 -4.08 -11.44
C ARG A 26 8.14 -5.54 -11.05
N GLU A 27 9.02 -5.82 -10.12
CA GLU A 27 9.26 -7.19 -9.68
C GLU A 27 8.05 -7.79 -8.99
N TYR A 28 7.38 -7.04 -8.14
CA TYR A 28 6.24 -7.56 -7.40
C TYR A 28 4.89 -7.24 -8.04
N GLY A 29 4.91 -6.43 -9.08
CA GLY A 29 3.67 -6.08 -9.75
C GLY A 29 2.71 -5.29 -8.88
N ALA A 30 3.24 -4.45 -8.01
CA ALA A 30 2.42 -3.70 -7.07
C ALA A 30 3.03 -2.34 -6.78
N PHE A 31 2.23 -1.44 -6.23
CA PHE A 31 2.73 -0.14 -5.81
C PHE A 31 2.06 0.24 -4.49
N LEU A 32 2.60 1.24 -3.81
CA LEU A 32 2.05 1.69 -2.55
C LEU A 32 1.31 3.00 -2.75
N ALA A 33 0.05 3.03 -2.32
CA ALA A 33 -0.75 4.25 -2.33
C ALA A 33 -0.68 4.76 -0.91
N GLU A 34 0.08 5.82 -0.69
CA GLU A 34 0.31 6.31 0.65
C GLU A 34 -0.60 7.46 1.04
N GLY A 35 -1.08 7.46 2.26
CA GLY A 35 -1.92 8.52 2.76
C GLY A 35 -3.39 8.19 2.74
N GLU A 36 -4.16 8.89 3.55
CA GLU A 36 -5.57 8.59 3.68
C GLU A 36 -6.35 8.81 2.40
N LYS A 37 -6.11 9.92 1.74
CA LYS A 37 -6.88 10.24 0.56
C LYS A 37 -6.66 9.21 -0.54
N LEU A 38 -5.41 8.92 -0.84
CA LEU A 38 -5.10 8.02 -1.91
C LEU A 38 -5.52 6.59 -1.58
N THR A 39 -5.35 6.19 -0.33
CA THR A 39 -5.78 4.87 0.10
C THR A 39 -7.29 4.73 -0.08
N ALA A 40 -8.06 5.74 0.33
CA ALA A 40 -9.50 5.68 0.18
C ALA A 40 -9.92 5.65 -1.28
N GLU A 41 -9.25 6.44 -2.12
CA GLU A 41 -9.58 6.47 -3.52
C GLU A 41 -9.31 5.12 -4.18
N CYS A 42 -8.20 4.48 -3.84
CA CYS A 42 -7.89 3.18 -4.40
C CYS A 42 -8.89 2.13 -3.93
N LEU A 43 -9.32 2.22 -2.67
CA LEU A 43 -10.30 1.27 -2.16
C LEU A 43 -11.66 1.43 -2.81
N ARG A 44 -11.99 2.62 -3.29
CA ARG A 44 -13.26 2.83 -3.96
C ARG A 44 -13.17 2.52 -5.45
N SER A 45 -11.96 2.33 -5.97
CA SER A 45 -11.79 2.08 -7.40
C SER A 45 -11.89 0.59 -7.69
N SER A 46 -11.68 0.20 -8.92
CA SER A 46 -11.69 -1.20 -9.29
C SER A 46 -10.31 -1.83 -9.15
N LEU A 47 -9.33 -1.07 -8.67
CA LEU A 47 -8.00 -1.61 -8.52
C LEU A 47 -7.99 -2.69 -7.43
N GLN A 48 -7.12 -3.66 -7.58
CA GLN A 48 -7.07 -4.76 -6.65
C GLN A 48 -6.10 -4.44 -5.51
N ALA A 49 -6.61 -4.34 -4.31
CA ALA A 49 -5.80 -4.06 -3.14
C ALA A 49 -5.31 -5.39 -2.57
N GLU A 50 -4.03 -5.47 -2.28
CA GLU A 50 -3.44 -6.68 -1.76
C GLU A 50 -3.30 -6.68 -0.25
N ARG A 51 -2.99 -5.54 0.32
CA ARG A 51 -2.71 -5.46 1.75
C ARG A 51 -2.66 -4.01 2.19
N ALA A 52 -3.04 -3.75 3.42
CA ALA A 52 -2.92 -2.41 3.98
C ALA A 52 -1.84 -2.41 5.05
N TYR A 53 -1.08 -1.32 5.13
CA TYR A 53 -0.07 -1.16 6.17
C TYR A 53 -0.50 0.02 7.03
N VAL A 54 -0.57 -0.20 8.32
CA VAL A 54 -1.07 0.80 9.25
C VAL A 54 -0.07 1.01 10.37
N SER A 55 0.24 2.25 10.69
CA SER A 55 1.14 2.56 11.78
C SER A 55 0.44 2.28 13.11
N GLU A 56 1.19 1.82 14.10
CA GLU A 56 0.61 1.54 15.39
C GLU A 56 -0.07 2.75 15.99
N ASN A 57 0.34 3.96 15.58
CA ASN A 57 -0.26 5.18 16.10
C ASN A 57 -1.25 5.83 15.18
N TYR A 58 -1.70 5.13 14.17
CA TYR A 58 -2.58 5.73 13.18
C TYR A 58 -3.91 6.13 13.82
N ALA A 59 -4.26 7.38 13.67
CA ALA A 59 -5.50 7.90 14.19
C ALA A 59 -5.97 9.07 13.33
N GLY A 60 -5.98 8.85 12.03
CA GLY A 60 -6.33 9.92 11.11
C GLY A 60 -7.82 10.19 11.06
N LYS A 61 -8.19 11.32 10.46
CA LYS A 61 -9.58 11.71 10.39
C LYS A 61 -10.42 10.76 9.58
N ARG A 62 -9.81 10.05 8.66
CA ARG A 62 -10.54 9.11 7.82
C ARG A 62 -10.38 7.67 8.25
N ALA A 63 -9.87 7.45 9.47
CA ALA A 63 -9.59 6.08 9.90
C ALA A 63 -10.82 5.19 9.82
N GLU A 64 -11.96 5.66 10.30
CA GLU A 64 -13.15 4.84 10.29
C GLU A 64 -13.58 4.54 8.87
N GLU A 65 -13.52 5.54 8.00
CA GLU A 65 -13.90 5.34 6.63
C GLU A 65 -13.00 4.32 5.97
N ILE A 66 -11.70 4.42 6.21
CA ILE A 66 -10.75 3.53 5.58
C ILE A 66 -10.92 2.10 6.07
N PHE A 67 -11.11 1.91 7.38
CA PHE A 67 -11.30 0.55 7.88
C PHE A 67 -12.61 -0.05 7.36
N ALA A 68 -13.64 0.77 7.21
CA ALA A 68 -14.89 0.29 6.65
C ALA A 68 -14.71 -0.12 5.18
N LEU A 69 -13.92 0.67 4.44
CA LEU A 69 -13.67 0.34 3.03
C LEU A 69 -12.83 -0.93 2.92
N LEU A 70 -11.88 -1.13 3.82
CA LEU A 70 -11.06 -2.33 3.81
C LEU A 70 -11.94 -3.55 4.04
N GLU A 71 -12.84 -3.46 4.99
CA GLU A 71 -13.71 -4.57 5.28
C GLU A 71 -14.63 -4.84 4.09
N LYS A 72 -15.16 -3.80 3.48
CA LYS A 72 -16.03 -3.96 2.34
C LYS A 72 -15.31 -4.61 1.16
N ARG A 73 -14.01 -4.38 1.02
CA ARG A 73 -13.24 -4.97 -0.05
C ARG A 73 -12.72 -6.37 0.31
N GLY A 74 -13.10 -6.89 1.46
CA GLY A 74 -12.67 -8.21 1.85
C GLY A 74 -11.26 -8.28 2.43
N LEU A 75 -10.71 -7.13 2.81
CA LEU A 75 -9.39 -7.10 3.40
C LEU A 75 -9.54 -7.17 4.91
N GLY A 76 -9.62 -8.38 5.42
CA GLY A 76 -9.78 -8.56 6.86
C GLY A 76 -8.47 -8.37 7.58
N GLU A 77 -8.46 -8.72 8.87
CA GLU A 77 -7.27 -8.49 9.66
C GLU A 77 -6.04 -9.20 9.15
N ASP A 78 -6.19 -10.32 8.47
CA ASP A 78 -5.05 -11.04 7.94
C ASP A 78 -4.42 -10.27 6.78
N LYS A 79 -5.12 -9.28 6.23
CA LYS A 79 -4.58 -8.48 5.14
C LYS A 79 -4.17 -7.09 5.61
N ILE A 80 -4.24 -6.82 6.91
CA ILE A 80 -3.82 -5.55 7.45
C ILE A 80 -2.59 -5.79 8.31
N THR A 81 -1.50 -5.14 7.96
CA THR A 81 -0.25 -5.30 8.68
C THR A 81 0.01 -4.05 9.51
N TYR A 82 0.22 -4.23 10.80
CA TYR A 82 0.49 -3.11 11.69
C TYR A 82 1.99 -2.97 11.88
N LEU A 83 2.50 -1.78 11.66
CA LEU A 83 3.93 -1.50 11.75
C LEU A 83 4.19 -0.52 12.88
N SER A 84 5.34 -0.65 13.53
CA SER A 84 5.74 0.33 14.51
C SER A 84 5.96 1.64 13.77
N GLU A 85 6.01 2.73 14.49
CA GLU A 85 6.22 4.02 13.89
C GLU A 85 7.52 4.05 13.10
N SER A 86 8.58 3.48 13.64
CA SER A 86 9.86 3.48 12.94
C SER A 86 9.84 2.58 11.70
N ALA A 87 9.19 1.44 11.76
CA ALA A 87 9.11 0.57 10.59
C ALA A 87 8.26 1.23 9.50
N PHE A 88 7.18 1.90 9.90
CA PHE A 88 6.33 2.58 8.93
C PHE A 88 7.11 3.71 8.25
N SER A 89 7.89 4.48 9.02
CA SER A 89 8.67 5.55 8.46
C SER A 89 9.73 5.03 7.49
N PHE A 90 10.26 3.85 7.77
CA PHE A 90 11.24 3.26 6.88
C PHE A 90 10.62 2.94 5.52
N VAL A 91 9.37 2.51 5.50
CA VAL A 91 8.69 2.19 4.25
C VAL A 91 8.13 3.45 3.58
N SER A 92 7.73 4.43 4.36
CA SER A 92 7.06 5.62 3.83
C SER A 92 8.01 6.54 3.09
N GLU A 93 7.49 7.26 2.11
CA GLU A 93 8.28 8.26 1.42
C GLU A 93 7.95 9.64 1.95
N GLU A 94 7.03 9.75 2.90
CA GLU A 94 6.63 11.04 3.43
C GLU A 94 7.44 11.38 4.66
N LYS A 95 7.72 12.66 4.86
CA LYS A 95 8.44 13.06 6.05
C LYS A 95 7.56 12.92 7.27
N THR A 96 6.28 13.22 7.12
CA THR A 96 5.33 13.05 8.23
C THR A 96 4.22 12.16 7.73
N PRO A 97 4.42 10.86 7.80
CA PRO A 97 3.45 9.92 7.26
C PRO A 97 2.13 10.02 8.00
N GLN A 98 1.04 9.86 7.28
CA GLN A 98 -0.27 9.87 7.92
C GLN A 98 -0.55 8.57 8.65
N GLY A 99 0.18 7.53 8.35
CA GLY A 99 0.06 6.29 9.10
C GLY A 99 -0.72 5.19 8.41
N VAL A 100 -1.04 5.35 7.14
CA VAL A 100 -1.75 4.31 6.40
C VAL A 100 -1.29 4.31 4.95
N MET A 101 -1.14 3.13 4.40
CA MET A 101 -0.88 3.00 2.98
C MET A 101 -1.43 1.67 2.50
N LEU A 102 -1.66 1.56 1.21
CA LEU A 102 -2.28 0.40 0.63
C LEU A 102 -1.37 -0.16 -0.46
N GLU A 103 -1.17 -1.46 -0.44
CA GLU A 103 -0.41 -2.10 -1.51
C GLU A 103 -1.42 -2.50 -2.57
N VAL A 104 -1.27 -1.97 -3.75
CA VAL A 104 -2.23 -2.16 -4.84
C VAL A 104 -1.54 -2.87 -5.99
N LYS A 105 -2.21 -3.88 -6.54
CA LYS A 105 -1.64 -4.62 -7.65
C LYS A 105 -1.70 -3.77 -8.91
N ILE A 106 -0.60 -3.73 -9.65
CA ILE A 106 -0.55 -2.98 -10.88
C ILE A 106 -1.35 -3.75 -11.93
N PRO A 107 -2.30 -3.11 -12.59
CA PRO A 107 -3.11 -3.80 -13.60
C PRO A 107 -2.24 -4.29 -14.72
N VAL A 108 -2.45 -5.52 -15.13
CA VAL A 108 -1.68 -6.06 -16.19
C VAL A 108 -2.52 -6.21 -17.36
N ASN A 109 -2.66 -5.37 -18.15
CA ASN A 109 -3.48 -5.50 -19.18
C ASN A 109 -2.89 -5.79 -20.30
N VAL A 110 -2.33 -5.83 -20.66
CA VAL A 110 -1.82 -6.12 -21.63
C VAL A 110 -1.81 -6.12 -22.67
N PRO A 111 -1.78 -6.09 -23.31
CA PRO A 111 -1.62 -6.33 -24.24
C PRO A 111 -0.98 -5.78 -25.10
N ARG A 112 -0.78 -5.43 -25.42
CA ARG A 112 -0.23 -5.13 -26.18
C ARG A 112 0.05 -4.19 -26.68
N ALA A 113 0.09 -3.67 -26.63
CA ALA A 113 0.24 -2.75 -27.03
C ALA A 113 1.14 -2.18 -27.15
N PRO A 114 1.45 -1.99 -27.56
CA PRO A 114 2.44 -1.71 -27.83
C PRO A 114 2.96 -0.60 -27.44
N GLU A 115 3.21 -0.15 -27.44
CA GLU A 115 3.78 0.74 -27.20
C GLU A 115 3.50 1.57 -26.37
N GLY A 116 3.41 2.11 -26.37
CA GLY A 116 3.25 3.05 -25.65
C GLY A 116 2.56 2.88 -24.53
N ASP A 117 1.73 2.34 -24.57
CA ASP A 117 0.92 2.25 -23.56
C ASP A 117 1.48 2.01 -22.38
N CYS A 118 2.23 1.25 -22.32
CA CYS A 118 2.73 0.94 -21.11
C CYS A 118 3.06 2.10 -20.41
N LEU A 119 3.42 3.04 -21.09
CA LEU A 119 3.76 4.10 -20.45
C LEU A 119 2.85 4.60 -19.58
N ILE A 120 1.77 4.51 -19.79
CA ILE A 120 0.81 5.00 -19.02
C ILE A 120 1.01 4.61 -17.66
N LEU A 121 1.29 3.45 -17.43
CA LEU A 121 1.44 3.02 -16.14
C LEU A 121 2.51 3.72 -15.49
N ASP A 122 3.46 4.02 -16.17
CA ASP A 122 4.46 4.67 -15.57
C ASP A 122 4.11 5.97 -15.18
N GLY A 123 3.31 6.53 -15.83
CA GLY A 123 2.91 7.80 -15.50
C GLY A 123 2.42 7.84 -14.14
N ILE A 124 2.13 6.77 -13.60
CA ILE A 124 1.63 6.79 -12.34
C ILE A 124 2.53 6.96 -11.33
#